data_bff75aba6327f269f1d4ce3ad39c4b56
#
_entry.id   bff75aba6327f269f1d4ce3ad39c4b56
#
_cell.length_a   1.000
_cell.length_b   1.000
_cell.length_c   1.000
_cell.angle_alpha   90.00
_cell.angle_beta   90.00
_cell.angle_gamma   90.00
#
_symmetry.space_group_name_H-M   'P 1'
#
loop_
_entity.id
_entity.type
_entity.pdbx_description
1 polymer ?
#
loop_
_entity_poly.entity_id
_entity_poly.type
_entity_poly.pdbx_seq_one_letter_code
_entity_poly.pdbx_strand_id
1 'polypeptide(L)'
;MRMFLVEPDFPRVNGSTPGYVTMPDPLVDGVQQTPGAGGSYTVMSPAGWTSPPSLGENAYYDAVNEQLGATLEFQVSDGNTYADKVQTVLASPKNVPDWMVIPSWNIPPRFIEGVGNVFQDLTDHLSGDGILEYPNLARLDPAAWAYSMFNGRIYGLPYPSELITDAVFYRRDLFEELGVEPPTDADSFLSVLSEITDEGANRWGCENLWNTAQLMHAIPPTFTERDGKLVHRFEMEEFKEAIVWLTKVIESGAMHPDAVAGNDGPAKDRFESGQTLVMNDGVGGWHEALTRVRPSNPDFDQMAMDLFAPDGGAPTLFRGAPVNIFSFLKKTDDEEQVKELLRLADWCASQFGTHEFELLTYGVEGTHFERDEHGVPQMNDQGRREVTSTYQFLAQPAIVNAKVQFPDYVEASTQWMARQSEHVVDPLFYGIQIQEPSEFGSLSQPFDDLVVDISRGRKDISELDAAVENWRSSGGDKLRDFYAEFLA
;
A
#
# COMPACT_ATOMS: atom_id res chain seq x y z
N MET A 1 11.51 1.43 -24.76
CA MET A 1 11.78 2.58 -23.88
C MET A 1 12.48 2.04 -22.62
N ARG A 2 13.49 2.71 -22.05
CA ARG A 2 14.07 2.25 -20.78
C ARG A 2 13.03 2.44 -19.68
N MET A 3 12.87 1.44 -18.81
CA MET A 3 11.92 1.51 -17.71
C MET A 3 12.33 2.58 -16.67
N PHE A 4 13.63 2.74 -16.43
CA PHE A 4 14.18 3.71 -15.49
C PHE A 4 15.11 4.69 -16.21
N LEU A 5 15.07 5.96 -15.80
CA LEU A 5 15.93 7.01 -16.34
C LEU A 5 17.38 6.83 -15.89
N VAL A 6 17.58 6.49 -14.62
CA VAL A 6 18.87 6.24 -13.98
C VAL A 6 19.00 4.74 -13.72
N GLU A 7 20.19 4.17 -13.91
CA GLU A 7 20.46 2.78 -13.57
C GLU A 7 20.45 2.61 -12.04
N PRO A 8 19.66 1.67 -11.48
CA PRO A 8 19.58 1.50 -10.04
C PRO A 8 20.86 0.89 -9.45
N ASP A 9 21.24 1.33 -8.24
CA ASP A 9 22.32 0.74 -7.46
C ASP A 9 22.01 -0.71 -7.08
N PHE A 10 20.74 -0.99 -6.76
CA PHE A 10 20.21 -2.34 -6.54
C PHE A 10 19.18 -2.65 -7.63
N PRO A 11 19.55 -3.48 -8.63
CA PRO A 11 18.68 -3.75 -9.78
C PRO A 11 17.41 -4.52 -9.39
N ARG A 12 16.37 -4.36 -10.21
CA ARG A 12 15.12 -5.12 -10.12
C ARG A 12 15.37 -6.61 -10.36
N VAL A 13 14.88 -7.46 -9.46
CA VAL A 13 14.95 -8.94 -9.57
C VAL A 13 13.52 -9.48 -9.51
N ASN A 14 13.12 -10.31 -10.47
CA ASN A 14 11.79 -10.96 -10.53
C ASN A 14 10.60 -10.00 -10.30
N GLY A 15 10.73 -8.75 -10.72
CA GLY A 15 9.69 -7.75 -10.49
C GLY A 15 9.79 -6.98 -9.17
N SER A 16 10.82 -7.25 -8.33
CA SER A 16 11.05 -6.50 -7.08
C SER A 16 11.30 -5.01 -7.32
N THR A 17 11.14 -4.22 -6.29
CA THR A 17 11.42 -2.77 -6.31
C THR A 17 12.92 -2.53 -6.37
N PRO A 18 13.44 -1.81 -7.38
CA PRO A 18 14.85 -1.46 -7.44
C PRO A 18 15.20 -0.35 -6.45
N GLY A 19 16.46 -0.27 -6.02
CA GLY A 19 16.93 0.68 -5.02
C GLY A 19 17.99 1.65 -5.52
N TYR A 20 17.96 2.87 -4.97
CA TYR A 20 18.93 3.93 -5.20
C TYR A 20 19.45 4.46 -3.87
N VAL A 21 20.74 4.49 -3.71
CA VAL A 21 21.44 5.06 -2.55
C VAL A 21 22.26 6.30 -2.91
N THR A 22 22.33 6.62 -4.21
CA THR A 22 23.08 7.76 -4.73
C THR A 22 22.15 8.70 -5.49
N MET A 23 22.17 9.99 -5.16
CA MET A 23 21.50 11.01 -5.96
C MET A 23 22.26 11.23 -7.26
N PRO A 24 21.57 11.23 -8.41
CA PRO A 24 22.21 11.60 -9.66
C PRO A 24 22.57 13.10 -9.71
N ASP A 25 23.72 13.41 -10.30
CA ASP A 25 24.18 14.78 -10.54
C ASP A 25 24.81 14.85 -11.96
N PRO A 26 24.30 15.71 -12.86
CA PRO A 26 23.16 16.62 -12.66
C PRO A 26 21.80 15.90 -12.76
N LEU A 27 20.77 16.47 -12.12
CA LEU A 27 19.39 16.16 -12.40
C LEU A 27 19.00 16.65 -13.81
N VAL A 28 17.96 16.05 -14.38
CA VAL A 28 17.42 16.47 -15.67
C VAL A 28 15.95 16.87 -15.55
N ASP A 29 15.43 17.61 -16.54
CA ASP A 29 14.01 17.89 -16.59
C ASP A 29 13.24 16.67 -17.08
N GLY A 30 12.26 16.20 -16.30
CA GLY A 30 11.38 15.10 -16.65
C GLY A 30 10.33 15.49 -17.68
N VAL A 31 9.94 16.77 -17.68
CA VAL A 31 8.97 17.37 -18.60
C VAL A 31 9.56 18.64 -19.21
N GLN A 32 9.47 18.76 -20.53
CA GLN A 32 10.14 19.86 -21.29
C GLN A 32 9.38 21.19 -21.25
N GLN A 33 8.11 21.18 -20.90
CA GLN A 33 7.25 22.36 -20.88
C GLN A 33 6.41 22.37 -19.61
N THR A 34 6.08 23.59 -19.13
CA THR A 34 5.13 23.75 -18.04
C THR A 34 3.81 23.06 -18.41
N PRO A 35 3.32 22.09 -17.61
CA PRO A 35 2.20 21.25 -18.02
C PRO A 35 0.85 21.96 -17.96
N GLY A 36 0.69 22.91 -17.03
CA GLY A 36 -0.56 23.65 -16.82
C GLY A 36 -0.72 24.85 -17.73
N ALA A 37 -1.95 25.30 -17.87
CA ALA A 37 -2.37 26.49 -18.61
C ALA A 37 -3.00 27.57 -17.70
N GLY A 38 -2.73 27.50 -16.39
CA GLY A 38 -3.27 28.43 -15.40
C GLY A 38 -4.59 27.98 -14.76
N GLY A 39 -5.00 26.74 -14.96
CA GLY A 39 -6.19 26.18 -14.33
C GLY A 39 -6.10 26.15 -12.80
N SER A 40 -7.26 26.13 -12.14
CA SER A 40 -7.36 26.00 -10.69
C SER A 40 -8.36 24.88 -10.37
N TYR A 41 -7.89 23.87 -9.63
CA TYR A 41 -8.61 22.62 -9.43
C TYR A 41 -8.63 22.22 -7.96
N THR A 42 -9.79 21.76 -7.50
CA THR A 42 -9.94 21.16 -6.18
C THR A 42 -9.56 19.67 -6.23
N VAL A 43 -8.79 19.23 -5.24
CA VAL A 43 -8.33 17.85 -5.13
C VAL A 43 -8.69 17.27 -3.76
N MET A 44 -9.31 16.11 -3.71
CA MET A 44 -9.52 15.38 -2.47
C MET A 44 -8.51 14.24 -2.36
N SER A 45 -7.79 14.19 -1.24
CA SER A 45 -6.76 13.19 -0.98
C SER A 45 -6.75 12.72 0.48
N PRO A 46 -6.41 11.46 0.77
CA PRO A 46 -6.09 11.09 2.13
C PRO A 46 -4.81 11.81 2.57
N ALA A 47 -4.72 12.13 3.86
CA ALA A 47 -3.44 12.43 4.48
C ALA A 47 -2.71 11.14 4.79
N GLY A 48 -1.38 11.20 4.77
CA GLY A 48 -0.58 10.25 5.52
C GLY A 48 -0.76 10.48 7.03
N TRP A 49 0.32 10.40 7.77
CA TRP A 49 0.29 10.44 9.24
C TRP A 49 0.11 11.85 9.86
N THR A 50 0.29 12.89 9.07
CA THR A 50 0.10 14.30 9.51
C THR A 50 -0.67 15.07 8.45
N SER A 51 -1.60 15.93 8.89
CA SER A 51 -2.25 16.87 7.99
C SER A 51 -1.29 18.03 7.72
N PRO A 52 -0.89 18.24 6.44
CA PRO A 52 -0.01 19.35 6.09
C PRO A 52 -0.74 20.70 6.24
N PRO A 53 -0.01 21.82 6.38
CA PRO A 53 -0.59 23.15 6.24
C PRO A 53 -1.28 23.31 4.88
N SER A 54 -2.31 24.15 4.82
CA SER A 54 -3.06 24.42 3.59
C SER A 54 -2.25 25.25 2.58
N LEU A 55 -2.72 25.29 1.35
CA LEU A 55 -2.20 26.18 0.30
C LEU A 55 -2.12 27.63 0.82
N GLY A 56 -1.01 28.32 0.54
CA GLY A 56 -0.68 29.67 1.01
C GLY A 56 -0.03 29.72 2.41
N GLU A 57 -0.06 28.61 3.16
CA GLU A 57 0.68 28.41 4.41
C GLU A 57 1.67 27.24 4.31
N ASN A 58 1.90 26.75 3.10
CA ASN A 58 2.71 25.58 2.77
C ASN A 58 3.59 25.88 1.56
N ALA A 59 4.86 26.16 1.80
CA ALA A 59 5.82 26.51 0.75
C ALA A 59 6.06 25.38 -0.26
N TYR A 60 5.83 24.13 0.13
CA TYR A 60 5.90 23.00 -0.78
C TYR A 60 4.75 23.03 -1.81
N TYR A 61 3.52 23.24 -1.36
CA TYR A 61 2.37 23.38 -2.27
C TYR A 61 2.52 24.56 -3.21
N ASP A 62 3.01 25.70 -2.69
CA ASP A 62 3.24 26.90 -3.49
C ASP A 62 4.28 26.63 -4.61
N ALA A 63 5.42 26.00 -4.25
CA ALA A 63 6.48 25.67 -5.19
C ALA A 63 6.05 24.65 -6.26
N VAL A 64 5.34 23.58 -5.86
CA VAL A 64 4.85 22.59 -6.82
C VAL A 64 3.82 23.20 -7.77
N ASN A 65 2.86 23.97 -7.28
CA ASN A 65 1.88 24.65 -8.11
C ASN A 65 2.50 25.66 -9.08
N GLU A 66 3.57 26.35 -8.67
CA GLU A 66 4.34 27.22 -9.57
C GLU A 66 4.97 26.42 -10.73
N GLN A 67 5.61 25.28 -10.44
CA GLN A 67 6.21 24.42 -11.45
C GLN A 67 5.15 23.77 -12.36
N LEU A 68 4.02 23.40 -11.80
CA LEU A 68 2.88 22.89 -12.57
C LEU A 68 2.29 23.94 -13.51
N GLY A 69 2.39 25.23 -13.20
CA GLY A 69 1.69 26.30 -13.94
C GLY A 69 0.17 26.20 -13.83
N ALA A 70 -0.32 25.58 -12.76
CA ALA A 70 -1.73 25.42 -12.40
C ALA A 70 -1.84 25.33 -10.87
N THR A 71 -3.01 25.60 -10.32
CA THR A 71 -3.26 25.52 -8.89
C THR A 71 -4.03 24.26 -8.56
N LEU A 72 -3.45 23.36 -7.76
CA LEU A 72 -4.13 22.24 -7.13
C LEU A 72 -4.36 22.57 -5.66
N GLU A 73 -5.63 22.69 -5.26
CA GLU A 73 -6.04 22.96 -3.88
C GLU A 73 -6.47 21.66 -3.22
N PHE A 74 -5.63 21.13 -2.32
CA PHE A 74 -5.87 19.85 -1.66
C PHE A 74 -6.82 19.99 -0.47
N GLN A 75 -7.88 19.20 -0.49
CA GLN A 75 -8.77 18.90 0.63
C GLN A 75 -8.32 17.59 1.26
N VAL A 76 -7.43 17.69 2.23
CA VAL A 76 -6.82 16.52 2.88
C VAL A 76 -7.71 16.02 4.02
N SER A 77 -7.85 14.71 4.14
CA SER A 77 -8.63 14.05 5.20
C SER A 77 -7.85 12.92 5.83
N ASP A 78 -8.09 12.64 7.11
CA ASP A 78 -7.46 11.53 7.83
C ASP A 78 -7.69 10.20 7.11
N GLY A 79 -6.60 9.46 6.86
CA GLY A 79 -6.62 8.18 6.15
C GLY A 79 -7.47 7.11 6.84
N ASN A 80 -7.54 7.11 8.17
CA ASN A 80 -8.33 6.13 8.94
C ASN A 80 -9.84 6.28 8.75
N THR A 81 -10.30 7.49 8.45
CA THR A 81 -11.73 7.81 8.24
C THR A 81 -12.05 8.14 6.79
N TYR A 82 -11.08 7.98 5.90
CA TYR A 82 -11.19 8.40 4.50
C TYR A 82 -12.27 7.65 3.73
N ALA A 83 -12.49 6.37 4.00
CA ALA A 83 -13.55 5.57 3.38
C ALA A 83 -14.94 6.20 3.55
N ASP A 84 -15.28 6.67 4.76
CA ASP A 84 -16.56 7.33 5.05
C ASP A 84 -16.68 8.66 4.30
N LYS A 85 -15.55 9.38 4.18
CA LYS A 85 -15.50 10.64 3.43
C LYS A 85 -15.74 10.39 1.93
N VAL A 86 -15.09 9.37 1.35
CA VAL A 86 -15.29 8.95 -0.04
C VAL A 86 -16.77 8.64 -0.29
N GLN A 87 -17.39 7.80 0.53
CA GLN A 87 -18.81 7.46 0.40
C GLN A 87 -19.71 8.68 0.47
N THR A 88 -19.45 9.58 1.43
CA THR A 88 -20.24 10.81 1.62
C THR A 88 -20.15 11.72 0.39
N VAL A 89 -18.95 11.91 -0.16
CA VAL A 89 -18.73 12.76 -1.35
C VAL A 89 -19.39 12.16 -2.59
N LEU A 90 -19.24 10.86 -2.81
CA LEU A 90 -19.83 10.17 -3.97
C LEU A 90 -21.35 10.08 -3.91
N ALA A 91 -21.95 10.14 -2.73
CA ALA A 91 -23.41 10.21 -2.58
C ALA A 91 -24.03 11.47 -3.20
N SER A 92 -23.21 12.51 -3.46
CA SER A 92 -23.67 13.75 -4.09
C SER A 92 -22.68 14.18 -5.19
N PRO A 93 -22.93 13.86 -6.46
CA PRO A 93 -22.01 14.16 -7.57
C PRO A 93 -21.59 15.62 -7.68
N LYS A 94 -22.42 16.55 -7.17
CA LYS A 94 -22.09 17.98 -7.16
C LYS A 94 -20.94 18.33 -6.21
N ASN A 95 -20.70 17.51 -5.20
CA ASN A 95 -19.67 17.70 -4.18
C ASN A 95 -18.34 17.03 -4.56
N VAL A 96 -18.31 16.28 -5.65
CA VAL A 96 -17.09 15.64 -6.13
C VAL A 96 -16.13 16.72 -6.61
N PRO A 97 -14.89 16.75 -6.08
CA PRO A 97 -13.85 17.69 -6.51
C PRO A 97 -13.40 17.41 -7.94
N ASP A 98 -12.63 18.33 -8.54
CA ASP A 98 -12.14 18.18 -9.91
C ASP A 98 -11.24 16.96 -10.06
N TRP A 99 -10.52 16.58 -8.99
CA TRP A 99 -9.67 15.40 -8.93
C TRP A 99 -9.83 14.68 -7.57
N MET A 100 -10.03 13.38 -7.60
CA MET A 100 -10.29 12.61 -6.38
C MET A 100 -9.38 11.38 -6.28
N VAL A 101 -8.62 11.30 -5.21
CA VAL A 101 -7.79 10.13 -4.88
C VAL A 101 -8.64 9.11 -4.12
N ILE A 102 -8.63 7.85 -4.56
CA ILE A 102 -9.33 6.75 -3.88
C ILE A 102 -8.39 5.54 -3.77
N PRO A 103 -7.86 5.23 -2.58
CA PRO A 103 -7.14 3.99 -2.33
C PRO A 103 -7.98 2.76 -2.72
N SER A 104 -7.35 1.71 -3.22
CA SER A 104 -8.05 0.52 -3.70
C SER A 104 -8.95 -0.11 -2.63
N TRP A 105 -8.52 -0.07 -1.38
CA TRP A 105 -9.29 -0.56 -0.21
C TRP A 105 -10.42 0.37 0.25
N ASN A 106 -10.51 1.58 -0.29
CA ASN A 106 -11.57 2.55 -0.01
C ASN A 106 -12.58 2.68 -1.16
N ILE A 107 -12.45 1.88 -2.22
CA ILE A 107 -13.45 1.86 -3.30
C ILE A 107 -14.77 1.36 -2.72
N PRO A 108 -15.84 2.18 -2.76
CA PRO A 108 -17.10 1.79 -2.16
C PRO A 108 -17.82 0.69 -2.97
N PRO A 109 -18.69 -0.08 -2.32
CA PRO A 109 -19.56 -1.01 -3.02
C PRO A 109 -20.36 -0.33 -4.15
N ARG A 110 -20.56 -1.02 -5.28
CA ARG A 110 -21.26 -0.50 -6.46
C ARG A 110 -20.58 0.68 -7.17
N PHE A 111 -19.29 0.94 -6.87
CA PHE A 111 -18.54 1.99 -7.53
C PHE A 111 -18.56 1.85 -9.07
N ILE A 112 -18.39 0.63 -9.55
CA ILE A 112 -18.33 0.31 -10.98
C ILE A 112 -19.65 0.64 -11.72
N GLU A 113 -20.81 0.57 -11.02
CA GLU A 113 -22.12 0.90 -11.60
C GLU A 113 -22.27 2.40 -11.89
N GLY A 114 -21.57 3.23 -11.11
CA GLY A 114 -21.69 4.69 -11.13
C GLY A 114 -20.48 5.45 -11.66
N VAL A 115 -19.34 4.78 -11.84
CA VAL A 115 -18.06 5.45 -12.17
C VAL A 115 -18.17 6.39 -13.37
N GLY A 116 -18.74 5.96 -14.47
CA GLY A 116 -18.89 6.76 -15.68
C GLY A 116 -19.94 7.89 -15.59
N ASN A 117 -20.73 7.96 -14.53
CA ASN A 117 -21.63 9.08 -14.28
C ASN A 117 -20.91 10.24 -13.59
N VAL A 118 -19.85 9.94 -12.83
CA VAL A 118 -19.17 10.89 -11.94
C VAL A 118 -17.78 11.26 -12.46
N PHE A 119 -17.07 10.27 -12.99
CA PHE A 119 -15.67 10.40 -13.40
C PHE A 119 -15.49 10.38 -14.91
N GLN A 120 -14.41 10.97 -15.35
CA GLN A 120 -14.03 11.11 -16.75
C GLN A 120 -13.54 9.77 -17.30
N ASP A 121 -14.05 9.38 -18.45
CA ASP A 121 -13.51 8.30 -19.23
C ASP A 121 -12.23 8.79 -19.94
N LEU A 122 -11.12 8.16 -19.62
CA LEU A 122 -9.79 8.52 -20.12
C LEU A 122 -9.31 7.60 -21.25
N THR A 123 -10.15 6.64 -21.67
CA THR A 123 -9.75 5.60 -22.64
C THR A 123 -9.21 6.17 -23.93
N ASP A 124 -9.88 7.18 -24.50
CA ASP A 124 -9.49 7.76 -25.78
C ASP A 124 -8.18 8.56 -25.69
N HIS A 125 -7.81 9.04 -24.49
CA HIS A 125 -6.55 9.74 -24.25
C HIS A 125 -5.38 8.81 -23.95
N LEU A 126 -5.64 7.70 -23.25
CA LEU A 126 -4.59 6.87 -22.64
C LEU A 126 -4.46 5.48 -23.28
N SER A 127 -5.30 5.13 -24.28
CA SER A 127 -5.17 3.88 -25.01
C SER A 127 -4.42 4.06 -26.34
N GLY A 128 -3.79 2.98 -26.81
CA GLY A 128 -3.06 2.98 -28.08
C GLY A 128 -1.93 4.01 -28.10
N ASP A 129 -1.88 4.82 -29.17
CA ASP A 129 -0.87 5.87 -29.33
C ASP A 129 -1.17 7.14 -28.52
N GLY A 130 -2.41 7.30 -27.99
CA GLY A 130 -2.80 8.48 -27.21
C GLY A 130 -1.94 8.66 -25.95
N ILE A 131 -1.58 7.58 -25.28
CA ILE A 131 -0.73 7.63 -24.09
C ILE A 131 0.67 8.19 -24.35
N LEU A 132 1.14 8.19 -25.61
CA LEU A 132 2.47 8.70 -25.97
C LEU A 132 2.56 10.25 -25.83
N GLU A 133 1.43 10.94 -25.72
CA GLU A 133 1.38 12.35 -25.36
C GLU A 133 1.78 12.59 -23.89
N TYR A 134 1.77 11.54 -23.08
CA TYR A 134 2.08 11.54 -21.66
C TYR A 134 3.24 10.57 -21.37
N PRO A 135 4.50 10.94 -21.65
CA PRO A 135 5.62 10.02 -21.72
C PRO A 135 5.99 9.37 -20.39
N ASN A 136 5.71 10.00 -19.24
CA ASN A 136 5.94 9.41 -17.93
C ASN A 136 4.85 8.37 -17.60
N LEU A 137 3.59 8.69 -17.87
CA LEU A 137 2.46 7.75 -17.74
C LEU A 137 2.61 6.55 -18.67
N ALA A 138 3.14 6.74 -19.88
CA ALA A 138 3.39 5.67 -20.85
C ALA A 138 4.44 4.64 -20.39
N ARG A 139 5.19 4.92 -19.33
CA ARG A 139 6.21 4.00 -18.76
C ARG A 139 5.65 3.07 -17.70
N LEU A 140 4.43 3.30 -17.23
CA LEU A 140 3.78 2.46 -16.23
C LEU A 140 3.50 1.06 -16.77
N ASP A 141 3.52 0.09 -15.86
CA ASP A 141 3.27 -1.31 -16.20
C ASP A 141 1.87 -1.47 -16.84
N PRO A 142 1.74 -2.18 -17.98
CA PRO A 142 0.46 -2.49 -18.58
C PRO A 142 -0.56 -3.14 -17.62
N ALA A 143 -0.10 -3.92 -16.63
CA ALA A 143 -0.97 -4.51 -15.63
C ALA A 143 -1.63 -3.44 -14.73
N ALA A 144 -0.93 -2.34 -14.43
CA ALA A 144 -1.51 -1.23 -13.68
C ALA A 144 -2.62 -0.52 -14.48
N TRP A 145 -2.43 -0.34 -15.79
CA TRP A 145 -3.46 0.21 -16.66
C TRP A 145 -4.66 -0.73 -16.82
N ALA A 146 -4.42 -2.03 -16.99
CA ALA A 146 -5.50 -3.02 -17.06
C ALA A 146 -6.33 -3.03 -15.77
N TYR A 147 -5.67 -2.93 -14.62
CA TYR A 147 -6.35 -2.88 -13.32
C TYR A 147 -7.07 -1.54 -13.05
N SER A 148 -6.72 -0.48 -13.79
CA SER A 148 -7.41 0.83 -13.73
C SER A 148 -8.63 0.93 -14.64
N MET A 149 -9.00 -0.18 -15.27
CA MET A 149 -10.20 -0.26 -16.11
C MET A 149 -11.41 -0.66 -15.29
N PHE A 150 -12.47 0.13 -15.39
CA PHE A 150 -13.78 -0.14 -14.82
C PHE A 150 -14.79 -0.23 -15.98
N ASN A 151 -15.59 -1.28 -16.05
CA ASN A 151 -16.50 -1.56 -17.19
C ASN A 151 -15.77 -1.56 -18.56
N GLY A 152 -14.54 -2.07 -18.61
CA GLY A 152 -13.74 -2.14 -19.84
C GLY A 152 -13.22 -0.79 -20.35
N ARG A 153 -13.25 0.28 -19.55
CA ARG A 153 -12.77 1.63 -19.89
C ARG A 153 -11.85 2.18 -18.80
N ILE A 154 -10.87 2.97 -19.17
CA ILE A 154 -9.89 3.57 -18.25
C ILE A 154 -10.55 4.78 -17.57
N TYR A 155 -10.71 4.72 -16.26
CA TYR A 155 -11.15 5.85 -15.42
C TYR A 155 -10.09 6.28 -14.41
N GLY A 156 -9.35 5.32 -13.85
CA GLY A 156 -8.34 5.58 -12.83
C GLY A 156 -6.97 5.87 -13.42
N LEU A 157 -6.26 6.83 -12.85
CA LEU A 157 -4.82 6.98 -13.00
C LEU A 157 -4.16 6.13 -11.91
N PRO A 158 -3.27 5.19 -12.25
CA PRO A 158 -2.74 4.26 -11.28
C PRO A 158 -1.55 4.81 -10.49
N TYR A 159 -1.58 4.56 -9.19
CA TYR A 159 -0.39 4.50 -8.35
C TYR A 159 -0.02 3.02 -8.21
N PRO A 160 1.06 2.56 -8.85
CA PRO A 160 1.42 1.15 -8.88
C PRO A 160 1.68 0.57 -7.49
N SER A 161 1.47 -0.72 -7.33
CA SER A 161 1.83 -1.45 -6.11
C SER A 161 3.23 -2.03 -6.20
N GLU A 162 3.83 -2.27 -5.04
CA GLU A 162 5.00 -3.12 -4.93
C GLU A 162 4.66 -4.59 -5.18
N LEU A 163 5.67 -5.40 -5.50
CA LEU A 163 5.51 -6.84 -5.73
C LEU A 163 4.95 -7.54 -4.49
N ILE A 164 5.48 -7.19 -3.33
CA ILE A 164 5.05 -7.63 -2.01
C ILE A 164 4.59 -6.39 -1.26
N THR A 165 3.33 -6.37 -0.84
CA THR A 165 2.71 -5.19 -0.23
C THR A 165 2.80 -5.17 1.29
N ASP A 166 2.98 -6.34 1.90
CA ASP A 166 2.96 -6.53 3.35
C ASP A 166 4.24 -7.20 3.85
N ALA A 167 4.69 -6.79 5.03
CA ALA A 167 5.84 -7.38 5.68
C ALA A 167 5.55 -7.64 7.17
N VAL A 168 6.27 -8.60 7.73
CA VAL A 168 6.31 -8.83 9.16
C VAL A 168 7.56 -8.15 9.69
N PHE A 169 7.38 -7.03 10.39
CA PHE A 169 8.49 -6.27 10.96
C PHE A 169 8.82 -6.72 12.37
N TYR A 170 10.10 -6.70 12.70
CA TYR A 170 10.58 -6.84 14.05
C TYR A 170 11.53 -5.70 14.41
N ARG A 171 11.62 -5.37 15.68
CA ARG A 171 12.56 -4.38 16.23
C ARG A 171 13.95 -5.01 16.31
N ARG A 172 14.73 -4.88 15.21
CA ARG A 172 16.07 -5.48 15.13
C ARG A 172 16.98 -4.98 16.25
N ASP A 173 16.96 -3.68 16.55
CA ASP A 173 17.67 -3.09 17.65
C ASP A 173 17.39 -3.77 19.00
N LEU A 174 16.13 -4.05 19.31
CA LEU A 174 15.74 -4.69 20.56
C LEU A 174 15.97 -6.21 20.55
N PHE A 175 15.85 -6.87 19.39
CA PHE A 175 16.20 -8.29 19.25
C PHE A 175 17.69 -8.49 19.49
N GLU A 176 18.56 -7.64 18.96
CA GLU A 176 20.00 -7.67 19.18
C GLU A 176 20.33 -7.40 20.65
N GLU A 177 19.66 -6.43 21.31
CA GLU A 177 19.82 -6.15 22.75
C GLU A 177 19.45 -7.37 23.62
N LEU A 178 18.39 -8.08 23.26
CA LEU A 178 17.91 -9.26 23.96
C LEU A 178 18.70 -10.52 23.59
N GLY A 179 19.51 -10.50 22.53
CA GLY A 179 20.25 -11.65 22.03
C GLY A 179 19.37 -12.73 21.41
N VAL A 180 18.25 -12.32 20.79
CA VAL A 180 17.25 -13.21 20.18
C VAL A 180 17.31 -13.10 18.65
N GLU A 181 17.32 -14.23 17.98
CA GLU A 181 17.28 -14.31 16.51
C GLU A 181 15.84 -14.34 16.00
N PRO A 182 15.57 -13.79 14.79
CA PRO A 182 14.26 -13.93 14.14
C PRO A 182 13.86 -15.40 13.95
N PRO A 183 12.55 -15.72 14.02
CA PRO A 183 12.07 -17.08 13.82
C PRO A 183 12.21 -17.56 12.37
N THR A 184 12.24 -18.90 12.20
CA THR A 184 12.39 -19.55 10.89
C THR A 184 11.27 -20.54 10.55
N ASP A 185 10.35 -20.79 11.47
CA ASP A 185 9.16 -21.64 11.33
C ASP A 185 8.08 -21.22 12.34
N ALA A 186 6.89 -21.81 12.25
CA ALA A 186 5.75 -21.46 13.09
C ALA A 186 5.98 -21.74 14.59
N ASP A 187 6.70 -22.80 14.92
CA ASP A 187 6.94 -23.18 16.33
C ASP A 187 8.03 -22.29 16.95
N SER A 188 9.12 -22.02 16.23
CA SER A 188 10.14 -21.06 16.66
C SER A 188 9.56 -19.66 16.80
N PHE A 189 8.58 -19.28 15.96
CA PHE A 189 7.90 -17.99 16.09
C PHE A 189 7.17 -17.86 17.44
N LEU A 190 6.39 -18.88 17.82
CA LEU A 190 5.72 -18.90 19.13
C LEU A 190 6.73 -18.83 20.29
N SER A 191 7.85 -19.54 20.14
CA SER A 191 8.92 -19.56 21.15
C SER A 191 9.56 -18.19 21.31
N VAL A 192 9.94 -17.54 20.19
CA VAL A 192 10.52 -16.19 20.16
C VAL A 192 9.56 -15.16 20.76
N LEU A 193 8.28 -15.17 20.35
CA LEU A 193 7.29 -14.24 20.88
C LEU A 193 7.15 -14.36 22.42
N SER A 194 7.17 -15.59 22.94
CA SER A 194 7.11 -15.84 24.39
C SER A 194 8.39 -15.37 25.09
N GLU A 195 9.56 -15.61 24.50
CA GLU A 195 10.87 -15.25 25.05
C GLU A 195 11.05 -13.73 25.20
N ILE A 196 10.60 -12.96 24.17
CA ILE A 196 10.74 -11.49 24.18
C ILE A 196 9.66 -10.78 24.99
N THR A 197 8.63 -11.48 25.45
CA THR A 197 7.54 -10.92 26.26
C THR A 197 7.99 -10.76 27.71
N ASP A 198 7.81 -9.56 28.26
CA ASP A 198 8.06 -9.22 29.66
C ASP A 198 7.02 -8.18 30.13
N GLU A 199 5.91 -8.67 30.65
CA GLU A 199 4.82 -7.81 31.15
C GLU A 199 5.30 -6.87 32.27
N GLY A 200 6.29 -7.30 33.07
CA GLY A 200 6.86 -6.47 34.14
C GLY A 200 7.61 -5.25 33.60
N ALA A 201 8.18 -5.35 32.40
CA ALA A 201 8.80 -4.27 31.66
C ALA A 201 7.84 -3.56 30.69
N ASN A 202 6.54 -3.85 30.73
CA ASN A 202 5.53 -3.33 29.78
C ASN A 202 5.89 -3.62 28.32
N ARG A 203 6.34 -4.86 28.05
CA ARG A 203 6.77 -5.31 26.73
C ARG A 203 6.08 -6.63 26.34
N TRP A 204 5.48 -6.66 25.16
CA TRP A 204 4.86 -7.85 24.58
C TRP A 204 5.55 -8.25 23.29
N GLY A 205 5.45 -9.53 22.94
CA GLY A 205 6.06 -10.08 21.74
C GLY A 205 5.51 -9.46 20.46
N CYS A 206 4.20 -9.22 20.38
CA CYS A 206 3.62 -8.78 19.12
C CYS A 206 2.32 -7.97 19.24
N GLU A 207 1.98 -7.32 18.14
CA GLU A 207 0.66 -6.83 17.79
C GLU A 207 -0.23 -7.96 17.22
N ASN A 208 -1.39 -7.62 16.65
CA ASN A 208 -2.25 -8.57 15.97
C ASN A 208 -1.54 -9.19 14.75
N LEU A 209 -1.33 -10.50 14.76
CA LEU A 209 -0.61 -11.24 13.74
C LEU A 209 -1.55 -12.03 12.79
N TRP A 210 -2.81 -11.65 12.65
CA TRP A 210 -3.71 -12.36 11.73
C TRP A 210 -3.21 -12.35 10.28
N ASN A 211 -2.72 -11.21 9.77
CA ASN A 211 -2.14 -11.15 8.43
C ASN A 211 -0.87 -12.00 8.31
N THR A 212 -0.04 -12.02 9.35
CA THR A 212 1.15 -12.88 9.40
C THR A 212 0.78 -14.36 9.31
N ALA A 213 -0.26 -14.78 10.06
CA ALA A 213 -0.77 -16.14 9.98
C ALA A 213 -1.24 -16.50 8.56
N GLN A 214 -1.93 -15.58 7.88
CA GLN A 214 -2.38 -15.79 6.50
C GLN A 214 -1.20 -15.89 5.51
N LEU A 215 -0.21 -15.02 5.63
CA LEU A 215 1.01 -15.05 4.79
C LEU A 215 1.76 -16.37 4.96
N MET A 216 1.99 -16.79 6.18
CA MET A 216 2.71 -18.01 6.51
C MET A 216 1.98 -19.28 6.01
N HIS A 217 0.65 -19.30 6.04
CA HIS A 217 -0.17 -20.43 5.59
C HIS A 217 -0.61 -20.31 4.13
N ALA A 218 -0.03 -19.38 3.35
CA ALA A 218 -0.32 -19.21 1.93
C ALA A 218 -1.83 -19.06 1.61
N ILE A 219 -2.54 -18.24 2.39
CA ILE A 219 -3.95 -17.99 2.18
C ILE A 219 -4.15 -17.03 0.99
N PRO A 220 -4.86 -17.44 -0.08
CA PRO A 220 -5.10 -16.56 -1.23
C PRO A 220 -6.05 -15.40 -0.87
N PRO A 221 -6.04 -14.30 -1.65
CA PRO A 221 -6.94 -13.17 -1.40
C PRO A 221 -8.43 -13.54 -1.37
N THR A 222 -8.88 -14.40 -2.30
CA THR A 222 -10.28 -14.85 -2.42
C THR A 222 -10.34 -16.33 -2.80
N PHE A 223 -10.30 -16.65 -4.07
CA PHE A 223 -10.34 -18.01 -4.62
C PHE A 223 -8.98 -18.45 -5.14
N THR A 224 -8.75 -19.75 -5.09
CA THR A 224 -7.67 -20.44 -5.79
C THR A 224 -8.24 -21.61 -6.58
N GLU A 225 -7.45 -22.18 -7.50
CA GLU A 225 -7.83 -23.39 -8.22
C GLU A 225 -7.16 -24.61 -7.59
N ARG A 226 -7.95 -25.64 -7.26
CA ARG A 226 -7.48 -26.95 -6.81
C ARG A 226 -8.24 -28.05 -7.57
N ASP A 227 -7.50 -28.92 -8.23
CA ASP A 227 -8.08 -30.04 -9.01
C ASP A 227 -9.16 -29.59 -10.02
N GLY A 228 -8.94 -28.47 -10.70
CA GLY A 228 -9.85 -27.89 -11.67
C GLY A 228 -11.13 -27.28 -11.09
N LYS A 229 -11.14 -26.95 -9.78
CA LYS A 229 -12.26 -26.33 -9.09
C LYS A 229 -11.82 -25.06 -8.38
N LEU A 230 -12.69 -24.04 -8.40
CA LEU A 230 -12.53 -22.86 -7.56
C LEU A 230 -12.79 -23.21 -6.10
N VAL A 231 -11.82 -22.98 -5.25
CA VAL A 231 -11.89 -23.15 -3.79
C VAL A 231 -11.75 -21.79 -3.14
N HIS A 232 -12.71 -21.39 -2.33
CA HIS A 232 -12.61 -20.14 -1.57
C HIS A 232 -11.68 -20.32 -0.38
N ARG A 233 -10.98 -19.24 0.03
CA ARG A 233 -10.05 -19.24 1.16
C ARG A 233 -10.65 -19.85 2.44
N PHE A 234 -11.95 -19.64 2.71
CA PHE A 234 -12.63 -20.17 3.88
C PHE A 234 -12.79 -21.69 3.87
N GLU A 235 -12.71 -22.33 2.70
CA GLU A 235 -12.85 -23.77 2.53
C GLU A 235 -11.52 -24.52 2.65
N MET A 236 -10.41 -23.80 2.85
CA MET A 236 -9.06 -24.35 2.87
C MET A 236 -8.68 -24.83 4.28
N GLU A 237 -8.02 -25.98 4.37
CA GLU A 237 -7.47 -26.45 5.66
C GLU A 237 -6.41 -25.49 6.20
N GLU A 238 -5.61 -24.88 5.30
CA GLU A 238 -4.59 -23.88 5.65
C GLU A 238 -5.21 -22.66 6.35
N PHE A 239 -6.46 -22.28 6.01
CA PHE A 239 -7.17 -21.21 6.70
C PHE A 239 -7.48 -21.57 8.15
N LYS A 240 -7.88 -22.82 8.38
CA LYS A 240 -8.10 -23.36 9.72
C LYS A 240 -6.80 -23.44 10.53
N GLU A 241 -5.72 -23.90 9.90
CA GLU A 241 -4.39 -23.96 10.52
C GLU A 241 -3.88 -22.57 10.92
N ALA A 242 -4.12 -21.54 10.09
CA ALA A 242 -3.78 -20.14 10.39
C ALA A 242 -4.51 -19.65 11.65
N ILE A 243 -5.80 -19.97 11.81
CA ILE A 243 -6.59 -19.62 13.00
C ILE A 243 -6.02 -20.33 14.23
N VAL A 244 -5.70 -21.62 14.12
CA VAL A 244 -5.12 -22.41 15.22
C VAL A 244 -3.78 -21.81 15.67
N TRP A 245 -2.93 -21.41 14.72
CA TRP A 245 -1.66 -20.76 15.06
C TRP A 245 -1.88 -19.42 15.79
N LEU A 246 -2.78 -18.56 15.27
CA LEU A 246 -3.12 -17.29 15.92
C LEU A 246 -3.66 -17.50 17.35
N THR A 247 -4.49 -18.52 17.54
CA THR A 247 -5.01 -18.90 18.87
C THR A 247 -3.87 -19.19 19.84
N LYS A 248 -2.87 -19.96 19.40
CA LYS A 248 -1.67 -20.24 20.23
C LYS A 248 -0.88 -18.98 20.58
N VAL A 249 -0.77 -18.00 19.63
CA VAL A 249 -0.12 -16.70 19.90
C VAL A 249 -0.86 -15.96 21.01
N ILE A 250 -2.20 -15.92 20.96
CA ILE A 250 -3.01 -15.24 21.96
C ILE A 250 -2.94 -15.96 23.32
N GLU A 251 -3.06 -17.30 23.33
CA GLU A 251 -2.99 -18.13 24.55
C GLU A 251 -1.63 -18.06 25.24
N SER A 252 -0.55 -17.82 24.51
CA SER A 252 0.78 -17.65 25.08
C SER A 252 0.94 -16.36 25.89
N GLY A 253 0.01 -15.40 25.76
CA GLY A 253 0.10 -14.07 26.38
C GLY A 253 1.09 -13.12 25.68
N ALA A 254 1.67 -13.52 24.55
CA ALA A 254 2.66 -12.72 23.84
C ALA A 254 2.06 -11.54 23.03
N MET A 255 0.79 -11.62 22.67
CA MET A 255 0.10 -10.53 21.98
C MET A 255 -0.31 -9.44 22.99
N HIS A 256 -0.10 -8.17 22.61
CA HIS A 256 -0.48 -7.03 23.47
C HIS A 256 -1.98 -7.09 23.83
N PRO A 257 -2.37 -6.83 25.08
CA PRO A 257 -3.78 -6.93 25.54
C PRO A 257 -4.75 -6.07 24.74
N ASP A 258 -4.35 -4.87 24.31
CA ASP A 258 -5.17 -4.00 23.47
C ASP A 258 -5.38 -4.60 22.07
N ALA A 259 -4.36 -5.23 21.49
CA ALA A 259 -4.48 -5.93 20.20
C ALA A 259 -5.41 -7.14 20.32
N VAL A 260 -5.32 -7.91 21.44
CA VAL A 260 -6.30 -8.97 21.75
C VAL A 260 -7.71 -8.39 21.88
N ALA A 261 -7.87 -7.21 22.44
CA ALA A 261 -9.17 -6.54 22.58
C ALA A 261 -9.70 -5.96 21.25
N GLY A 262 -8.86 -5.87 20.19
CA GLY A 262 -9.20 -5.29 18.88
C GLY A 262 -8.96 -3.78 18.82
N ASN A 263 -8.16 -3.23 19.73
CA ASN A 263 -7.73 -1.84 19.69
C ASN A 263 -6.41 -1.72 18.91
N ASP A 264 -6.49 -1.86 17.59
CA ASP A 264 -5.33 -1.87 16.69
C ASP A 264 -4.88 -0.45 16.28
N GLY A 265 -5.68 0.59 16.53
CA GLY A 265 -5.36 1.97 16.16
C GLY A 265 -3.98 2.45 16.64
N PRO A 266 -3.57 2.25 17.91
CA PRO A 266 -2.25 2.63 18.42
C PRO A 266 -1.13 1.61 18.16
N ALA A 267 -1.32 0.58 17.32
CA ALA A 267 -0.34 -0.49 17.10
C ALA A 267 1.04 0.03 16.69
N LYS A 268 1.09 1.00 15.78
CA LYS A 268 2.35 1.61 15.34
C LYS A 268 3.08 2.32 16.48
N ASP A 269 2.36 3.06 17.31
CA ASP A 269 2.94 3.77 18.46
C ASP A 269 3.52 2.78 19.49
N ARG A 270 2.82 1.66 19.75
CA ARG A 270 3.30 0.60 20.63
C ARG A 270 4.57 -0.08 20.10
N PHE A 271 4.58 -0.36 18.80
CA PHE A 271 5.75 -0.95 18.14
C PHE A 271 6.94 0.02 18.12
N GLU A 272 6.74 1.26 17.72
CA GLU A 272 7.78 2.28 17.67
C GLU A 272 8.37 2.61 19.05
N SER A 273 7.53 2.60 20.09
CA SER A 273 7.98 2.79 21.48
C SER A 273 8.64 1.56 22.11
N GLY A 274 8.60 0.40 21.46
CA GLY A 274 9.14 -0.85 21.97
C GLY A 274 8.24 -1.58 22.98
N GLN A 275 6.96 -1.21 23.05
CA GLN A 275 5.98 -1.97 23.84
C GLN A 275 5.62 -3.29 23.16
N THR A 276 5.66 -3.34 21.83
CA THR A 276 5.59 -4.57 21.04
C THR A 276 6.79 -4.68 20.12
N LEU A 277 7.29 -5.89 19.88
CA LEU A 277 8.53 -6.08 19.14
C LEU A 277 8.32 -6.68 17.74
N VAL A 278 7.15 -7.23 17.47
CA VAL A 278 6.77 -7.78 16.17
C VAL A 278 5.42 -7.22 15.73
N MET A 279 5.33 -6.80 14.47
CA MET A 279 4.12 -6.22 13.88
C MET A 279 4.05 -6.55 12.38
N ASN A 280 2.83 -6.78 11.86
CA ASN A 280 2.58 -6.78 10.43
C ASN A 280 2.17 -5.38 9.98
N ASP A 281 2.72 -4.90 8.88
CA ASP A 281 2.34 -3.63 8.24
C ASP A 281 2.65 -3.66 6.74
N GLY A 282 2.13 -2.69 5.98
CA GLY A 282 2.54 -2.46 4.61
C GLY A 282 4.03 -2.13 4.50
N VAL A 283 4.68 -2.56 3.42
CA VAL A 283 6.13 -2.37 3.21
C VAL A 283 6.54 -0.89 3.31
N GLY A 284 5.67 0.04 2.89
CA GLY A 284 5.88 1.48 3.03
C GLY A 284 6.08 1.95 4.47
N GLY A 285 5.49 1.27 5.45
CA GLY A 285 5.66 1.55 6.87
C GLY A 285 7.10 1.45 7.37
N TRP A 286 7.96 0.74 6.64
CA TRP A 286 9.37 0.59 7.02
C TRP A 286 10.12 1.93 7.05
N HIS A 287 10.16 2.64 5.91
CA HIS A 287 10.86 3.93 5.87
C HIS A 287 10.11 5.04 6.61
N GLU A 288 8.79 4.95 6.70
CA GLU A 288 7.98 5.93 7.43
C GLU A 288 8.31 5.95 8.92
N ALA A 289 8.46 4.77 9.54
CA ALA A 289 8.88 4.65 10.93
C ALA A 289 10.29 5.21 11.15
N LEU A 290 11.25 4.90 10.25
CA LEU A 290 12.60 5.46 10.32
C LEU A 290 12.57 7.00 10.25
N THR A 291 11.78 7.56 9.35
CA THR A 291 11.62 9.02 9.20
C THR A 291 11.02 9.67 10.44
N ARG A 292 10.05 9.02 11.12
CA ARG A 292 9.43 9.54 12.33
C ARG A 292 10.33 9.41 13.57
N VAL A 293 10.96 8.26 13.73
CA VAL A 293 11.55 7.87 15.02
C VAL A 293 13.04 8.21 15.12
N ARG A 294 13.84 7.98 14.05
CA ARG A 294 15.30 8.22 14.09
C ARG A 294 15.73 9.64 14.46
N PRO A 295 14.97 10.72 14.14
CA PRO A 295 15.35 12.05 14.64
C PRO A 295 15.40 12.18 16.16
N SER A 296 14.60 11.41 16.91
CA SER A 296 14.57 11.40 18.38
C SER A 296 15.25 10.17 19.00
N ASN A 297 15.34 9.08 18.26
CA ASN A 297 15.99 7.82 18.65
C ASN A 297 16.85 7.31 17.49
N PRO A 298 18.09 7.75 17.34
CA PRO A 298 18.97 7.37 16.21
C PRO A 298 19.24 5.85 16.11
N ASP A 299 19.14 5.13 17.22
CA ASP A 299 19.40 3.68 17.28
C ASP A 299 18.16 2.85 16.89
N PHE A 300 17.03 3.51 16.66
CA PHE A 300 15.82 2.82 16.22
C PHE A 300 16.05 2.10 14.89
N ASP A 301 15.78 0.79 14.91
CA ASP A 301 15.88 -0.03 13.73
C ASP A 301 14.81 -1.12 13.69
N GLN A 302 14.11 -1.19 12.57
CA GLN A 302 13.18 -2.28 12.27
C GLN A 302 13.61 -2.97 10.99
N MET A 303 13.34 -4.27 10.90
CA MET A 303 13.66 -5.11 9.75
C MET A 303 12.45 -5.96 9.37
N ALA A 304 12.24 -6.18 8.08
CA ALA A 304 11.29 -7.19 7.62
C ALA A 304 11.88 -8.59 7.80
N MET A 305 11.12 -9.49 8.42
CA MET A 305 11.49 -10.91 8.52
C MET A 305 11.46 -11.56 7.13
N ASP A 306 12.36 -12.49 6.86
CA ASP A 306 12.17 -13.41 5.74
C ASP A 306 10.96 -14.29 6.04
N LEU A 307 10.03 -14.36 5.08
CA LEU A 307 8.80 -15.14 5.21
C LEU A 307 9.09 -16.62 4.94
N PHE A 308 8.35 -17.50 5.60
CA PHE A 308 8.51 -18.96 5.52
C PHE A 308 7.15 -19.64 5.59
N ALA A 309 7.09 -20.91 5.13
CA ALA A 309 5.95 -21.79 5.38
C ALA A 309 5.94 -22.28 6.84
N PRO A 310 4.81 -22.77 7.39
CA PRO A 310 4.72 -23.17 8.81
C PRO A 310 5.79 -24.17 9.27
N ASP A 311 6.27 -25.01 8.36
CA ASP A 311 7.31 -26.03 8.61
C ASP A 311 8.75 -25.51 8.40
N GLY A 312 8.93 -24.21 8.14
CA GLY A 312 10.22 -23.58 7.82
C GLY A 312 10.65 -23.73 6.37
N GLY A 313 9.80 -24.31 5.51
CA GLY A 313 10.03 -24.39 4.08
C GLY A 313 9.85 -23.07 3.34
N ALA A 314 10.04 -23.11 2.03
CA ALA A 314 9.81 -21.95 1.16
C ALA A 314 8.35 -21.48 1.24
N PRO A 315 8.08 -20.18 1.43
CA PRO A 315 6.72 -19.66 1.47
C PRO A 315 6.09 -19.63 0.08
N THR A 316 4.77 -19.51 0.03
CA THR A 316 4.05 -19.07 -1.18
C THR A 316 3.43 -17.72 -0.89
N LEU A 317 3.91 -16.69 -1.58
CA LEU A 317 3.48 -15.31 -1.38
C LEU A 317 2.60 -14.88 -2.56
N PHE A 318 1.37 -14.50 -2.27
CA PHE A 318 0.50 -13.97 -3.32
C PHE A 318 0.88 -12.51 -3.62
N ARG A 319 1.09 -12.24 -4.91
CA ARG A 319 1.36 -10.89 -5.39
C ARG A 319 0.20 -9.96 -5.04
N GLY A 320 0.50 -8.75 -4.59
CA GLY A 320 -0.49 -7.70 -4.38
C GLY A 320 -1.17 -7.24 -5.67
N ALA A 321 -2.32 -6.59 -5.56
CA ALA A 321 -2.99 -5.99 -6.72
C ALA A 321 -2.05 -5.03 -7.46
N PRO A 322 -2.16 -4.88 -8.80
CA PRO A 322 -1.25 -4.03 -9.59
C PRO A 322 -1.26 -2.55 -9.21
N VAL A 323 -2.34 -2.08 -8.60
CA VAL A 323 -2.56 -0.68 -8.21
C VAL A 323 -2.97 -0.59 -6.75
N ASN A 324 -2.26 0.25 -6.03
CA ASN A 324 -2.50 0.52 -4.62
C ASN A 324 -3.49 1.68 -4.43
N ILE A 325 -3.31 2.76 -5.20
CA ILE A 325 -4.16 3.96 -5.13
C ILE A 325 -4.58 4.33 -6.55
N PHE A 326 -5.82 4.77 -6.68
CA PHE A 326 -6.32 5.38 -7.91
C PHE A 326 -6.54 6.87 -7.71
N SER A 327 -6.37 7.63 -8.77
CA SER A 327 -6.92 8.98 -8.83
C SER A 327 -7.87 9.11 -10.03
N PHE A 328 -8.95 9.85 -9.84
CA PHE A 328 -10.03 9.97 -10.81
C PHE A 328 -10.32 11.44 -11.11
N LEU A 329 -10.39 11.80 -12.37
CA LEU A 329 -10.80 13.13 -12.80
C LEU A 329 -12.32 13.21 -12.80
N LYS A 330 -12.88 14.33 -12.32
CA LYS A 330 -14.32 14.59 -12.39
C LYS A 330 -14.76 14.70 -13.86
N LYS A 331 -15.90 14.13 -14.16
CA LYS A 331 -16.49 14.22 -15.50
C LYS A 331 -16.74 15.66 -15.92
N THR A 332 -16.26 16.01 -17.11
CA THR A 332 -16.41 17.31 -17.73
C THR A 332 -16.57 17.17 -19.26
N ASP A 333 -17.22 18.14 -19.90
CA ASP A 333 -17.27 18.25 -21.35
C ASP A 333 -16.12 19.13 -21.90
N ASP A 334 -15.28 19.68 -21.03
CA ASP A 334 -14.12 20.51 -21.40
C ASP A 334 -12.90 19.62 -21.68
N GLU A 335 -12.69 19.31 -22.93
CA GLU A 335 -11.60 18.48 -23.43
C GLU A 335 -10.20 19.05 -23.10
N GLU A 336 -10.05 20.38 -23.12
CA GLU A 336 -8.77 21.04 -22.81
C GLU A 336 -8.46 20.94 -21.31
N GLN A 337 -9.48 20.99 -20.46
CA GLN A 337 -9.32 20.71 -19.02
C GLN A 337 -8.85 19.28 -18.79
N VAL A 338 -9.43 18.29 -19.46
CA VAL A 338 -9.00 16.89 -19.33
C VAL A 338 -7.54 16.73 -19.72
N LYS A 339 -7.13 17.29 -20.86
CA LYS A 339 -5.74 17.26 -21.33
C LYS A 339 -4.78 17.99 -20.39
N GLU A 340 -5.19 19.13 -19.84
CA GLU A 340 -4.38 19.83 -18.85
C GLU A 340 -4.15 18.95 -17.62
N LEU A 341 -5.21 18.37 -17.03
CA LEU A 341 -5.11 17.49 -15.86
C LEU A 341 -4.24 16.26 -16.14
N LEU A 342 -4.31 15.68 -17.34
CA LEU A 342 -3.44 14.57 -17.75
C LEU A 342 -1.97 14.99 -17.89
N ARG A 343 -1.68 16.20 -18.38
CA ARG A 343 -0.30 16.74 -18.38
C ARG A 343 0.21 16.97 -16.95
N LEU A 344 -0.65 17.47 -16.04
CA LEU A 344 -0.29 17.58 -14.62
C LEU A 344 0.00 16.20 -14.01
N ALA A 345 -0.80 15.16 -14.34
CA ALA A 345 -0.55 13.79 -13.92
C ALA A 345 0.78 13.24 -14.45
N ASP A 346 1.08 13.49 -15.73
CA ASP A 346 2.34 13.08 -16.34
C ASP A 346 3.55 13.74 -15.67
N TRP A 347 3.45 15.00 -15.28
CA TRP A 347 4.46 15.71 -14.53
C TRP A 347 4.66 15.08 -13.13
N CYS A 348 3.57 14.74 -12.42
CA CYS A 348 3.63 14.06 -11.12
C CYS A 348 4.26 12.66 -11.22
N ALA A 349 4.16 12.00 -12.38
CA ALA A 349 4.75 10.70 -12.67
C ALA A 349 6.22 10.78 -13.14
N SER A 350 6.91 11.90 -12.93
CA SER A 350 8.32 12.06 -13.30
C SER A 350 9.21 11.13 -12.48
N GLN A 351 10.23 10.57 -13.13
CA GLN A 351 11.07 9.50 -12.58
C GLN A 351 12.19 10.03 -11.67
N PHE A 352 12.72 9.14 -10.84
CA PHE A 352 13.97 9.40 -10.10
C PHE A 352 15.08 9.86 -11.03
N GLY A 353 15.80 10.92 -10.62
CA GLY A 353 16.81 11.61 -11.40
C GLY A 353 16.31 12.86 -12.12
N THR A 354 15.05 13.25 -11.91
CA THR A 354 14.48 14.50 -12.44
C THR A 354 14.31 15.54 -11.34
N HIS A 355 14.30 16.82 -11.74
CA HIS A 355 13.99 17.94 -10.84
C HIS A 355 12.60 17.85 -10.24
N GLU A 356 11.63 17.36 -11.02
CA GLU A 356 10.24 17.14 -10.58
C GLU A 356 10.16 16.09 -9.46
N PHE A 357 10.85 14.95 -9.64
CA PHE A 357 10.90 13.92 -8.63
C PHE A 357 11.53 14.43 -7.33
N GLU A 358 12.62 15.19 -7.44
CA GLU A 358 13.28 15.78 -6.27
C GLU A 358 12.34 16.74 -5.54
N LEU A 359 11.69 17.64 -6.26
CA LEU A 359 10.73 18.58 -5.67
C LEU A 359 9.55 17.84 -5.01
N LEU A 360 8.99 16.82 -5.66
CA LEU A 360 7.88 16.04 -5.11
C LEU A 360 8.27 15.22 -3.87
N THR A 361 9.54 14.80 -3.77
CA THR A 361 10.01 13.91 -2.70
C THR A 361 10.61 14.67 -1.53
N TYR A 362 11.37 15.74 -1.78
CA TYR A 362 12.12 16.45 -0.75
C TYR A 362 11.70 17.91 -0.58
N GLY A 363 10.94 18.45 -1.51
CA GLY A 363 10.55 19.87 -1.52
C GLY A 363 11.64 20.77 -2.10
N VAL A 364 11.74 21.98 -1.59
CA VAL A 364 12.64 23.05 -2.06
C VAL A 364 13.93 23.08 -1.22
N GLU A 365 15.08 23.00 -1.89
CA GLU A 365 16.39 23.14 -1.24
C GLU A 365 16.52 24.51 -0.55
N GLY A 366 17.11 24.55 0.62
CA GLY A 366 17.22 25.75 1.47
C GLY A 366 15.96 26.10 2.25
N THR A 367 14.80 25.44 1.94
CA THR A 367 13.54 25.62 2.66
C THR A 367 13.12 24.35 3.39
N HIS A 368 13.08 23.22 2.67
CA HIS A 368 12.58 21.94 3.21
C HIS A 368 13.71 20.96 3.49
N PHE A 369 14.83 21.09 2.78
CA PHE A 369 16.01 20.27 2.98
C PHE A 369 17.31 21.04 2.68
N GLU A 370 18.40 20.51 3.17
CA GLU A 370 19.77 20.89 2.81
C GLU A 370 20.48 19.64 2.30
N ARG A 371 21.51 19.82 1.46
CA ARG A 371 22.35 18.70 1.03
C ARG A 371 23.50 18.49 2.01
N ASP A 372 23.76 17.24 2.34
CA ASP A 372 24.94 16.88 3.08
C ASP A 372 26.22 16.92 2.21
N GLU A 373 27.36 16.53 2.79
CA GLU A 373 28.66 16.51 2.09
C GLU A 373 28.71 15.54 0.89
N HIS A 374 27.75 14.63 0.78
CA HIS A 374 27.58 13.67 -0.32
C HIS A 374 26.50 14.09 -1.32
N GLY A 375 25.91 15.26 -1.15
CA GLY A 375 24.83 15.78 -2.00
C GLY A 375 23.47 15.15 -1.71
N VAL A 376 23.33 14.41 -0.61
CA VAL A 376 22.06 13.73 -0.25
C VAL A 376 21.13 14.72 0.46
N PRO A 377 19.86 14.85 0.02
CA PRO A 377 18.88 15.70 0.68
C PRO A 377 18.58 15.25 2.11
N GLN A 378 18.75 16.14 3.06
CA GLN A 378 18.44 15.96 4.48
C GLN A 378 17.30 16.88 4.88
N MET A 379 16.10 16.31 5.08
CA MET A 379 14.91 17.10 5.43
C MET A 379 15.03 17.73 6.81
N ASN A 380 14.69 19.01 6.88
CA ASN A 380 14.53 19.74 8.12
C ASN A 380 13.11 19.60 8.70
N ASP A 381 12.82 20.29 9.83
CA ASP A 381 11.48 20.22 10.48
C ASP A 381 10.37 20.78 9.60
N GLN A 382 10.65 21.79 8.76
CA GLN A 382 9.69 22.33 7.83
C GLN A 382 9.39 21.33 6.73
N GLY A 383 10.42 20.67 6.18
CA GLY A 383 10.24 19.62 5.17
C GLY A 383 9.37 18.47 5.69
N ARG A 384 9.64 17.98 6.89
CA ARG A 384 8.84 16.91 7.52
C ARG A 384 7.38 17.30 7.75
N ARG A 385 7.07 18.58 7.93
CA ARG A 385 5.71 19.08 8.14
C ARG A 385 4.96 19.39 6.84
N GLU A 386 5.64 19.90 5.82
CA GLU A 386 5.01 20.45 4.61
C GLU A 386 5.06 19.50 3.42
N VAL A 387 6.15 18.74 3.24
CA VAL A 387 6.30 17.80 2.11
C VAL A 387 5.48 16.55 2.37
N THR A 388 4.53 16.27 1.46
CA THR A 388 3.59 15.17 1.59
C THR A 388 3.41 14.43 0.28
N SER A 389 2.86 13.21 0.35
CA SER A 389 2.61 12.38 -0.83
C SER A 389 1.38 12.79 -1.65
N THR A 390 0.74 13.92 -1.36
CA THR A 390 -0.53 14.32 -1.99
C THR A 390 -0.45 14.39 -3.51
N TYR A 391 0.60 14.97 -4.07
CA TYR A 391 0.79 15.01 -5.54
C TYR A 391 1.15 13.61 -6.09
N GLN A 392 1.94 12.84 -5.38
CA GLN A 392 2.32 11.49 -5.78
C GLN A 392 1.12 10.54 -5.84
N PHE A 393 0.07 10.79 -5.04
CA PHE A 393 -1.18 10.03 -5.10
C PHE A 393 -2.02 10.34 -6.35
N LEU A 394 -1.73 11.41 -7.07
CA LEU A 394 -2.42 11.74 -8.33
C LEU A 394 -1.93 10.85 -9.48
N ALA A 395 -0.63 10.66 -9.55
CA ALA A 395 0.05 9.75 -10.47
C ALA A 395 1.49 9.54 -9.99
N GLN A 396 2.02 8.34 -10.16
CA GLN A 396 3.37 8.01 -9.74
C GLN A 396 4.08 7.21 -10.84
N PRO A 397 5.40 7.40 -11.02
CA PRO A 397 6.19 6.56 -11.93
C PRO A 397 6.24 5.11 -11.43
N ALA A 398 6.86 4.23 -12.21
CA ALA A 398 7.19 2.88 -11.74
C ALA A 398 7.91 2.96 -10.39
N ILE A 399 7.46 2.14 -9.44
CA ILE A 399 7.95 2.20 -8.07
C ILE A 399 9.44 1.92 -8.00
N VAL A 400 10.12 2.77 -7.26
CA VAL A 400 11.54 2.64 -6.91
C VAL A 400 11.73 2.97 -5.43
N ASN A 401 12.70 2.34 -4.78
CA ASN A 401 13.15 2.74 -3.46
C ASN A 401 14.32 3.73 -3.61
N ALA A 402 13.99 5.00 -3.59
CA ALA A 402 14.94 6.12 -3.73
C ALA A 402 15.03 6.94 -2.43
N LYS A 403 14.97 6.27 -1.26
CA LYS A 403 15.13 6.90 0.05
C LYS A 403 16.61 7.06 0.37
N VAL A 404 17.33 7.79 -0.48
CA VAL A 404 18.79 7.95 -0.43
C VAL A 404 19.33 8.46 0.91
N GLN A 405 18.50 9.12 1.71
CA GLN A 405 18.84 9.53 3.09
C GLN A 405 18.92 8.36 4.09
N PHE A 406 18.42 7.17 3.70
CA PHE A 406 18.47 5.94 4.49
C PHE A 406 19.08 4.80 3.67
N PRO A 407 20.39 4.88 3.32
CA PRO A 407 21.01 3.89 2.42
C PRO A 407 20.99 2.47 3.01
N ASP A 408 21.09 2.33 4.34
CA ASP A 408 20.95 1.06 5.06
C ASP A 408 19.57 0.42 4.85
N TYR A 409 18.51 1.22 4.91
CA TYR A 409 17.16 0.77 4.63
C TYR A 409 16.97 0.40 3.15
N VAL A 410 17.48 1.24 2.23
CA VAL A 410 17.34 0.95 0.79
C VAL A 410 17.98 -0.40 0.46
N GLU A 411 19.20 -0.64 0.95
CA GLU A 411 19.91 -1.92 0.76
C GLU A 411 19.10 -3.08 1.38
N ALA A 412 18.72 -2.96 2.65
CA ALA A 412 18.04 -4.01 3.39
C ALA A 412 16.68 -4.38 2.72
N SER A 413 15.87 -3.38 2.37
CA SER A 413 14.54 -3.60 1.81
C SER A 413 14.57 -4.13 0.38
N THR A 414 15.50 -3.65 -0.45
CA THR A 414 15.65 -4.16 -1.82
C THR A 414 16.18 -5.59 -1.84
N GLN A 415 17.16 -5.91 -0.99
CA GLN A 415 17.68 -7.28 -0.86
C GLN A 415 16.63 -8.23 -0.29
N TRP A 416 15.86 -7.80 0.72
CA TRP A 416 14.75 -8.58 1.27
C TRP A 416 13.71 -8.87 0.18
N MET A 417 13.23 -7.86 -0.51
CA MET A 417 12.23 -8.04 -1.57
C MET A 417 12.77 -8.89 -2.73
N ALA A 418 14.04 -8.75 -3.10
CA ALA A 418 14.68 -9.57 -4.13
C ALA A 418 14.70 -11.06 -3.72
N ARG A 419 15.06 -11.38 -2.47
CA ARG A 419 15.01 -12.76 -1.96
C ARG A 419 13.59 -13.31 -1.94
N GLN A 420 12.65 -12.55 -1.40
CA GLN A 420 11.26 -12.98 -1.29
C GLN A 420 10.54 -13.07 -2.65
N SER A 421 11.01 -12.35 -3.67
CA SER A 421 10.43 -12.35 -5.02
C SER A 421 10.47 -13.73 -5.69
N GLU A 422 11.38 -14.61 -5.28
CA GLU A 422 11.46 -15.97 -5.80
C GLU A 422 10.26 -16.85 -5.42
N HIS A 423 9.53 -16.43 -4.38
CA HIS A 423 8.39 -17.16 -3.83
C HIS A 423 7.05 -16.53 -4.16
N VAL A 424 7.06 -15.43 -4.93
CA VAL A 424 5.84 -14.72 -5.31
C VAL A 424 5.15 -15.44 -6.47
N VAL A 425 3.85 -15.64 -6.31
CA VAL A 425 2.94 -16.17 -7.33
C VAL A 425 1.81 -15.19 -7.58
N ASP A 426 1.36 -15.11 -8.83
CA ASP A 426 0.18 -14.32 -9.15
C ASP A 426 -1.07 -15.03 -8.59
N PRO A 427 -1.95 -14.34 -7.83
CA PRO A 427 -3.24 -14.91 -7.48
C PRO A 427 -4.09 -15.16 -8.74
N LEU A 428 -5.04 -16.08 -8.65
CA LEU A 428 -5.82 -16.57 -9.80
C LEU A 428 -6.44 -15.45 -10.65
N PHE A 429 -6.85 -14.35 -10.03
CA PHE A 429 -7.48 -13.21 -10.69
C PHE A 429 -6.56 -11.97 -10.75
N TYR A 430 -5.25 -12.19 -10.75
CA TYR A 430 -4.29 -11.08 -10.82
C TYR A 430 -4.52 -10.20 -12.05
N GLY A 431 -4.54 -8.90 -11.84
CA GLY A 431 -4.69 -7.91 -12.92
C GLY A 431 -6.14 -7.72 -13.40
N ILE A 432 -7.10 -8.44 -12.85
CA ILE A 432 -8.52 -8.28 -13.17
C ILE A 432 -9.20 -7.46 -12.07
N GLN A 433 -9.81 -6.33 -12.45
CA GLN A 433 -10.62 -5.53 -11.52
C GLN A 433 -12.00 -6.17 -11.36
N ILE A 434 -12.15 -7.00 -10.31
CA ILE A 434 -13.41 -7.62 -9.95
C ILE A 434 -14.09 -6.82 -8.87
N GLN A 435 -15.31 -6.39 -9.11
CA GLN A 435 -16.16 -5.81 -8.08
C GLN A 435 -17.34 -6.74 -7.82
N GLU A 436 -17.38 -7.30 -6.62
CA GLU A 436 -18.44 -8.19 -6.21
C GLU A 436 -19.79 -7.45 -6.17
N PRO A 437 -20.87 -8.06 -6.66
CA PRO A 437 -22.22 -7.56 -6.45
C PRO A 437 -22.54 -7.33 -4.96
N SER A 438 -23.31 -6.29 -4.68
CA SER A 438 -23.63 -5.89 -3.30
C SER A 438 -24.35 -6.96 -2.47
N GLU A 439 -24.98 -7.94 -3.11
CA GLU A 439 -25.62 -9.08 -2.45
C GLU A 439 -24.60 -9.97 -1.71
N PHE A 440 -23.33 -9.94 -2.09
CA PHE A 440 -22.25 -10.70 -1.45
C PHE A 440 -21.49 -9.92 -0.37
N GLY A 441 -21.73 -8.62 -0.25
CA GLY A 441 -20.96 -7.71 0.60
C GLY A 441 -20.95 -8.04 2.10
N SER A 442 -21.85 -8.89 2.59
CA SER A 442 -21.90 -9.33 3.98
C SER A 442 -21.52 -10.80 4.19
N LEU A 443 -21.10 -11.51 3.14
CA LEU A 443 -20.81 -12.95 3.25
C LEU A 443 -19.58 -13.27 4.11
N SER A 444 -18.58 -12.40 4.14
CA SER A 444 -17.35 -12.61 4.92
C SER A 444 -17.52 -12.27 6.39
N GLN A 445 -18.38 -11.31 6.75
CA GLN A 445 -18.50 -10.80 8.11
C GLN A 445 -18.71 -11.89 9.19
N PRO A 446 -19.59 -12.91 9.00
CA PRO A 446 -19.72 -13.98 9.99
C PRO A 446 -18.45 -14.80 10.19
N PHE A 447 -17.60 -14.91 9.13
CA PHE A 447 -16.31 -15.58 9.24
C PHE A 447 -15.29 -14.73 10.00
N ASP A 448 -15.21 -13.44 9.72
CA ASP A 448 -14.31 -12.52 10.40
C ASP A 448 -14.63 -12.50 11.91
N ASP A 449 -15.90 -12.42 12.26
CA ASP A 449 -16.37 -12.50 13.64
C ASP A 449 -16.02 -13.86 14.30
N LEU A 450 -16.17 -14.96 13.54
CA LEU A 450 -15.85 -16.30 14.03
C LEU A 450 -14.34 -16.50 14.26
N VAL A 451 -13.48 -16.00 13.36
CA VAL A 451 -12.03 -16.02 13.54
C VAL A 451 -11.64 -15.33 14.84
N VAL A 452 -12.21 -14.15 15.09
CA VAL A 452 -12.00 -13.40 16.34
C VAL A 452 -12.49 -14.18 17.56
N ASP A 453 -13.65 -14.83 17.47
CA ASP A 453 -14.22 -15.62 18.58
C ASP A 453 -13.40 -16.87 18.89
N ILE A 454 -12.96 -17.59 17.85
CA ILE A 454 -12.14 -18.79 18.01
C ILE A 454 -10.76 -18.40 18.56
N SER A 455 -10.08 -17.45 17.94
CA SER A 455 -8.72 -17.06 18.33
C SER A 455 -8.64 -16.54 19.77
N ARG A 456 -9.73 -15.99 20.31
CA ARG A 456 -9.86 -15.55 21.70
C ARG A 456 -10.45 -16.62 22.65
N GLY A 457 -10.60 -17.86 22.20
CA GLY A 457 -11.11 -18.96 23.01
C GLY A 457 -12.60 -18.86 23.39
N ARG A 458 -13.37 -17.99 22.71
CA ARG A 458 -14.83 -17.85 22.95
C ARG A 458 -15.64 -18.91 22.24
N LYS A 459 -15.09 -19.49 21.17
CA LYS A 459 -15.68 -20.56 20.37
C LYS A 459 -14.63 -21.62 20.03
N ASP A 460 -15.10 -22.82 19.76
CA ASP A 460 -14.24 -23.94 19.37
C ASP A 460 -13.98 -23.95 17.87
N ILE A 461 -12.78 -24.37 17.46
CA ILE A 461 -12.38 -24.45 16.04
C ILE A 461 -13.31 -25.35 15.20
N SER A 462 -13.97 -26.32 15.82
CA SER A 462 -14.96 -27.20 15.13
C SER A 462 -16.18 -26.45 14.62
N GLU A 463 -16.45 -25.22 15.08
CA GLU A 463 -17.54 -24.40 14.54
C GLU A 463 -17.25 -23.89 13.12
N LEU A 464 -15.98 -23.92 12.68
CA LEU A 464 -15.58 -23.46 11.37
C LEU A 464 -16.22 -24.26 10.23
N ASP A 465 -16.31 -25.60 10.38
CA ASP A 465 -16.90 -26.46 9.35
C ASP A 465 -18.39 -26.14 9.13
N ALA A 466 -19.15 -25.88 10.19
CA ALA A 466 -20.54 -25.46 10.10
C ALA A 466 -20.68 -24.05 9.50
N ALA A 467 -19.72 -23.16 9.77
CA ALA A 467 -19.70 -21.82 9.19
C ALA A 467 -19.41 -21.84 7.69
N VAL A 468 -18.55 -22.76 7.20
CA VAL A 468 -18.32 -22.98 5.76
C VAL A 468 -19.59 -23.41 5.06
N GLU A 469 -20.30 -24.39 5.60
CA GLU A 469 -21.57 -24.85 5.01
C GLU A 469 -22.67 -23.75 5.00
N ASN A 470 -22.71 -22.95 6.06
CA ASN A 470 -23.59 -21.80 6.13
C ASN A 470 -23.21 -20.73 5.08
N TRP A 471 -21.92 -20.46 4.93
CA TRP A 471 -21.41 -19.52 3.91
C TRP A 471 -21.80 -19.97 2.50
N ARG A 472 -21.58 -21.25 2.16
CA ARG A 472 -21.96 -21.82 0.87
C ARG A 472 -23.46 -21.61 0.59
N SER A 473 -24.31 -22.01 1.52
CA SER A 473 -25.76 -21.93 1.39
C SER A 473 -26.31 -20.49 1.39
N SER A 474 -25.62 -19.55 2.06
CA SER A 474 -26.02 -18.15 2.14
C SER A 474 -25.61 -17.31 0.93
N GLY A 475 -24.84 -17.88 -0.01
CA GLY A 475 -24.44 -17.18 -1.23
C GLY A 475 -23.03 -17.49 -1.73
N GLY A 476 -22.20 -18.20 -0.94
CA GLY A 476 -20.85 -18.54 -1.32
C GLY A 476 -20.72 -19.33 -2.61
N ASP A 477 -21.65 -20.26 -2.87
CA ASP A 477 -21.70 -20.99 -4.13
C ASP A 477 -22.04 -20.07 -5.32
N LYS A 478 -22.94 -19.10 -5.13
CA LYS A 478 -23.24 -18.10 -6.17
C LYS A 478 -22.07 -17.15 -6.40
N LEU A 479 -21.35 -16.79 -5.34
CA LEU A 479 -20.12 -15.99 -5.44
C LEU A 479 -19.06 -16.75 -6.26
N ARG A 480 -18.92 -18.06 -6.05
CA ARG A 480 -18.05 -18.92 -6.84
C ARG A 480 -18.42 -18.93 -8.31
N ASP A 481 -19.72 -19.08 -8.63
CA ASP A 481 -20.24 -19.04 -10.01
C ASP A 481 -19.93 -17.68 -10.65
N PHE A 482 -20.10 -16.57 -9.92
CA PHE A 482 -19.75 -15.24 -10.38
C PHE A 482 -18.25 -15.12 -10.71
N TYR A 483 -17.37 -15.61 -9.85
CA TYR A 483 -15.93 -15.59 -10.12
C TYR A 483 -15.52 -16.51 -11.28
N ALA A 484 -16.23 -17.62 -11.49
CA ALA A 484 -15.96 -18.54 -12.59
C ALA A 484 -16.17 -17.88 -13.97
N GLU A 485 -17.02 -16.86 -14.08
CA GLU A 485 -17.25 -16.12 -15.33
C GLU A 485 -15.99 -15.38 -15.81
N PHE A 486 -15.07 -15.01 -14.90
CA PHE A 486 -13.80 -14.34 -15.24
C PHE A 486 -12.71 -15.30 -15.73
N LEU A 487 -12.94 -16.62 -15.66
CA LEU A 487 -12.02 -17.64 -16.15
C LEU A 487 -12.44 -18.20 -17.52
N ALA A 488 -13.63 -17.87 -18.00
CA ALA A 488 -14.17 -18.30 -19.29
C ALA A 488 -13.67 -17.37 -20.42
#